data_02719b1e0fc527cd492f9e1a76a90ee4
#
_entry.id   02719b1e0fc527cd492f9e1a76a90ee4
#
_cell.length_a   1.000
_cell.length_b   1.000
_cell.length_c   1.000
_cell.angle_alpha   90.00
_cell.angle_beta   90.00
_cell.angle_gamma   90.00
#
_symmetry.space_group_name_H-M   'P 1'
#
loop_
_entity.id
_entity.type
_entity.pdbx_description
1 polymer ?
#
loop_
_entity_poly.entity_id
_entity_poly.type
_entity_poly.pdbx_seq_one_letter_code
_entity_poly.pdbx_strand_id
1 'polypeptide(L)'
;MPIKNIAALLFLGMLCTSLFSNAEEAYRVAAGDSLNVVVFGESDLSFVGAKVGTTGNLSFPLTGEIYVEGLTVSQIEEKIENLLKAGYLKNPQVSVSIEEYRSIYIYGEVRRPGAYPYQKGLTIDKAVVLAGGLTARAADRKALIVHEEEPDKVIKTKENLFLSPGDMVTIEESFF
;
A
#
# COMPACT_ATOMS: atom_id res chain seq x y z
N MET A 1 12.69 66.66 -34.81
CA MET A 1 12.17 66.42 -33.46
C MET A 1 11.84 64.98 -33.35
N PRO A 2 12.50 64.22 -32.49
CA PRO A 2 12.35 62.73 -32.42
C PRO A 2 11.32 62.34 -31.42
N ILE A 3 10.40 61.51 -31.88
CA ILE A 3 9.47 60.80 -31.02
C ILE A 3 10.18 59.54 -30.56
N LYS A 4 10.47 59.50 -29.27
CA LYS A 4 11.11 58.35 -28.64
C LYS A 4 10.10 57.24 -28.44
N ASN A 5 10.32 56.12 -29.11
CA ASN A 5 9.61 54.87 -28.91
C ASN A 5 9.93 54.32 -27.52
N ILE A 6 8.94 54.29 -26.65
CA ILE A 6 8.99 53.55 -25.42
C ILE A 6 8.53 52.14 -25.74
N ALA A 7 9.48 51.25 -25.95
CA ALA A 7 9.23 49.81 -26.02
C ALA A 7 8.89 49.33 -24.64
N ALA A 8 7.61 49.14 -24.38
CA ALA A 8 7.14 48.45 -23.18
C ALA A 8 7.54 46.99 -23.29
N LEU A 9 8.57 46.61 -22.56
CA LEU A 9 8.99 45.23 -22.37
C LEU A 9 7.97 44.55 -21.48
N LEU A 10 6.98 43.92 -22.09
CA LEU A 10 6.09 42.99 -21.42
C LEU A 10 6.89 41.74 -21.08
N PHE A 11 7.46 41.74 -19.86
CA PHE A 11 8.02 40.56 -19.22
C PHE A 11 6.86 39.66 -18.81
N LEU A 12 6.40 38.85 -19.77
CA LEU A 12 5.44 37.79 -19.51
C LEU A 12 6.14 36.73 -18.69
N GLY A 13 6.10 36.91 -17.37
CA GLY A 13 6.54 35.91 -16.41
C GLY A 13 5.69 34.68 -16.60
N MET A 14 6.23 33.68 -17.31
CA MET A 14 5.68 32.35 -17.45
C MET A 14 5.77 31.70 -16.10
N LEU A 15 4.70 31.89 -15.31
CA LEU A 15 4.49 31.23 -14.03
C LEU A 15 4.32 29.72 -14.30
N CYS A 16 5.45 29.03 -14.32
CA CYS A 16 5.48 27.57 -14.40
C CYS A 16 4.94 27.03 -13.07
N THR A 17 3.61 26.99 -12.95
CA THR A 17 2.96 26.23 -11.88
C THR A 17 3.27 24.78 -12.13
N SER A 18 4.33 24.29 -11.49
CA SER A 18 4.56 22.87 -11.33
C SER A 18 3.35 22.30 -10.60
N LEU A 19 2.46 21.69 -11.36
CA LEU A 19 1.42 20.82 -10.84
C LEU A 19 2.18 19.68 -10.16
N PHE A 20 2.37 19.78 -8.84
CA PHE A 20 2.69 18.62 -8.04
C PHE A 20 1.47 17.71 -8.16
N SER A 21 1.51 16.83 -9.17
CA SER A 21 0.66 15.67 -9.22
C SER A 21 1.06 14.86 -7.98
N ASN A 22 0.24 14.90 -6.94
CA ASN A 22 0.25 13.86 -5.92
C ASN A 22 -0.19 12.58 -6.62
N ALA A 23 0.73 11.94 -7.33
CA ALA A 23 0.55 10.56 -7.71
C ALA A 23 0.48 9.81 -6.39
N GLU A 24 -0.72 9.35 -6.00
CA GLU A 24 -0.87 8.38 -4.92
C GLU A 24 0.12 7.25 -5.23
N GLU A 25 1.10 7.07 -4.36
CA GLU A 25 2.14 6.08 -4.58
C GLU A 25 1.47 4.70 -4.72
N ALA A 26 1.68 4.08 -5.87
CA ALA A 26 1.02 2.81 -6.16
C ALA A 26 1.48 1.77 -5.14
N TYR A 27 0.52 1.12 -4.49
CA TYR A 27 0.79 0.07 -3.51
C TYR A 27 1.74 -1.00 -4.07
N ARG A 28 2.72 -1.39 -3.27
CA ARG A 28 3.66 -2.47 -3.57
C ARG A 28 3.31 -3.70 -2.76
N VAL A 29 3.16 -4.79 -3.49
CA VAL A 29 2.83 -6.10 -2.91
C VAL A 29 3.95 -6.57 -2.00
N ALA A 30 3.58 -7.19 -0.87
CA ALA A 30 4.53 -7.78 0.05
C ALA A 30 4.06 -9.16 0.55
N ALA A 31 4.93 -9.84 1.27
CA ALA A 31 4.63 -11.12 1.89
C ALA A 31 3.39 -11.03 2.78
N GLY A 32 2.48 -11.99 2.67
CA GLY A 32 1.22 -12.02 3.40
C GLY A 32 0.01 -11.41 2.68
N ASP A 33 0.21 -10.61 1.61
CA ASP A 33 -0.88 -10.16 0.75
C ASP A 33 -1.49 -11.34 -0.03
N SER A 34 -2.78 -11.25 -0.36
CA SER A 34 -3.46 -12.21 -1.23
C SER A 34 -3.87 -11.55 -2.54
N LEU A 35 -3.59 -12.22 -3.66
CA LEU A 35 -3.81 -11.69 -5.01
C LEU A 35 -4.82 -12.55 -5.76
N ASN A 36 -5.65 -11.89 -6.57
CA ASN A 36 -6.41 -12.51 -7.64
C ASN A 36 -5.66 -12.32 -8.94
N VAL A 37 -5.50 -13.39 -9.69
CA VAL A 37 -4.90 -13.37 -11.02
C VAL A 37 -5.88 -13.97 -12.00
N VAL A 38 -6.21 -13.21 -13.04
CA VAL A 38 -7.09 -13.64 -14.13
C VAL A 38 -6.32 -13.60 -15.45
N VAL A 39 -6.15 -14.73 -16.08
CA VAL A 39 -5.62 -14.84 -17.44
C VAL A 39 -6.78 -15.02 -18.38
N PHE A 40 -7.05 -14.03 -19.22
CA PHE A 40 -8.23 -14.01 -20.07
C PHE A 40 -8.22 -15.16 -21.08
N GLY A 41 -9.32 -15.94 -21.08
CA GLY A 41 -9.45 -17.12 -21.93
C GLY A 41 -8.83 -18.41 -21.37
N GLU A 42 -8.12 -18.33 -20.24
CA GLU A 42 -7.38 -19.46 -19.64
C GLU A 42 -7.78 -19.64 -18.17
N SER A 43 -8.87 -20.36 -17.94
CA SER A 43 -9.38 -20.61 -16.58
C SER A 43 -8.40 -21.39 -15.70
N ASP A 44 -7.64 -22.29 -16.30
CA ASP A 44 -6.68 -23.15 -15.59
C ASP A 44 -5.43 -22.39 -15.09
N LEU A 45 -5.24 -21.17 -15.63
CA LEU A 45 -4.18 -20.26 -15.21
C LEU A 45 -4.68 -19.12 -14.32
N SER A 46 -5.99 -19.08 -14.07
CA SER A 46 -6.66 -18.05 -13.27
C SER A 46 -6.94 -18.58 -11.87
N PHE A 47 -6.74 -17.74 -10.85
CA PHE A 47 -6.99 -18.11 -9.46
C PHE A 47 -7.33 -16.90 -8.59
N VAL A 48 -7.97 -17.16 -7.45
CA VAL A 48 -8.40 -16.16 -6.48
C VAL A 48 -7.74 -16.43 -5.13
N GLY A 49 -7.30 -15.37 -4.44
CA GLY A 49 -6.80 -15.45 -3.08
C GLY A 49 -5.45 -16.14 -2.93
N ALA A 50 -4.61 -16.12 -3.98
CA ALA A 50 -3.27 -16.67 -3.87
C ALA A 50 -2.39 -15.81 -2.96
N LYS A 51 -1.88 -16.40 -1.89
CA LYS A 51 -1.09 -15.71 -0.88
C LYS A 51 0.36 -15.57 -1.31
N VAL A 52 0.89 -14.37 -1.19
CA VAL A 52 2.33 -14.11 -1.36
C VAL A 52 3.08 -14.74 -0.18
N GLY A 53 3.99 -15.63 -0.50
CA GLY A 53 4.80 -16.35 0.49
C GLY A 53 5.76 -15.44 1.24
N THR A 54 6.32 -15.93 2.34
CA THR A 54 7.30 -15.20 3.18
C THR A 54 8.60 -14.85 2.46
N THR A 55 8.86 -15.50 1.32
CA THR A 55 10.01 -15.22 0.44
C THR A 55 9.66 -14.21 -0.68
N GLY A 56 8.48 -13.60 -0.63
CA GLY A 56 8.01 -12.66 -1.65
C GLY A 56 7.56 -13.31 -2.96
N ASN A 57 7.36 -14.62 -2.97
CA ASN A 57 6.98 -15.37 -4.17
C ASN A 57 5.46 -15.65 -4.20
N LEU A 58 4.92 -15.63 -5.42
CA LEU A 58 3.59 -16.09 -5.78
C LEU A 58 3.70 -17.41 -6.55
N SER A 59 3.00 -18.45 -6.12
CA SER A 59 2.92 -19.70 -6.88
C SER A 59 2.02 -19.52 -8.09
N PHE A 60 2.54 -19.81 -9.29
CA PHE A 60 1.81 -19.64 -10.54
C PHE A 60 1.88 -20.92 -11.38
N PRO A 61 0.73 -21.37 -11.97
CA PRO A 61 0.70 -22.53 -12.83
C PRO A 61 1.70 -22.42 -13.98
N LEU A 62 2.25 -23.55 -14.44
CA LEU A 62 3.22 -23.71 -15.52
C LEU A 62 4.62 -23.13 -15.26
N THR A 63 4.74 -21.97 -14.62
CA THR A 63 6.02 -21.27 -14.44
C THR A 63 6.63 -21.49 -13.05
N GLY A 64 5.85 -22.04 -12.11
CA GLY A 64 6.28 -22.21 -10.72
C GLY A 64 6.17 -20.93 -9.90
N GLU A 65 7.18 -20.64 -9.10
CA GLU A 65 7.18 -19.46 -8.24
C GLU A 65 7.67 -18.21 -8.97
N ILE A 66 6.92 -17.11 -8.82
CA ILE A 66 7.22 -15.80 -9.39
C ILE A 66 7.46 -14.82 -8.24
N TYR A 67 8.63 -14.21 -8.16
CA TYR A 67 8.93 -13.17 -7.18
C TYR A 67 8.14 -11.90 -7.50
N VAL A 68 7.28 -11.47 -6.56
CA VAL A 68 6.35 -10.34 -6.73
C VAL A 68 6.50 -9.25 -5.66
N GLU A 69 7.27 -9.49 -4.62
CA GLU A 69 7.48 -8.51 -3.54
C GLU A 69 8.11 -7.21 -4.07
N GLY A 70 7.58 -6.08 -3.60
CA GLY A 70 7.99 -4.75 -4.03
C GLY A 70 7.45 -4.31 -5.39
N LEU A 71 6.75 -5.19 -6.11
CA LEU A 71 6.12 -4.86 -7.40
C LEU A 71 4.71 -4.29 -7.19
N THR A 72 4.29 -3.40 -8.10
CA THR A 72 2.89 -2.99 -8.22
C THR A 72 2.09 -4.06 -8.96
N VAL A 73 0.76 -4.04 -8.83
CA VAL A 73 -0.11 -4.97 -9.56
C VAL A 73 0.15 -4.92 -11.07
N SER A 74 0.32 -3.73 -11.65
CA SER A 74 0.62 -3.59 -13.09
C SER A 74 1.98 -4.18 -13.50
N GLN A 75 2.99 -4.08 -12.63
CA GLN A 75 4.28 -4.72 -12.88
C GLN A 75 4.19 -6.25 -12.77
N ILE A 76 3.30 -6.77 -11.91
CA ILE A 76 3.05 -8.22 -11.80
C ILE A 76 2.32 -8.71 -13.05
N GLU A 77 1.32 -7.98 -13.55
CA GLU A 77 0.62 -8.27 -14.80
C GLU A 77 1.62 -8.42 -15.96
N GLU A 78 2.43 -7.39 -16.17
CA GLU A 78 3.44 -7.38 -17.23
C GLU A 78 4.43 -8.56 -17.09
N LYS A 79 4.86 -8.84 -15.86
CA LYS A 79 5.78 -9.95 -15.57
C LYS A 79 5.18 -11.29 -15.92
N ILE A 80 3.91 -11.55 -15.53
CA ILE A 80 3.21 -12.80 -15.85
C ILE A 80 2.96 -12.91 -17.35
N GLU A 81 2.52 -11.84 -18.03
CA GLU A 81 2.33 -11.83 -19.48
C GLU A 81 3.62 -12.19 -20.23
N ASN A 82 4.76 -11.60 -19.83
CA ASN A 82 6.05 -11.89 -20.44
C ASN A 82 6.49 -13.34 -20.24
N LEU A 83 6.25 -13.91 -19.05
CA LEU A 83 6.52 -15.32 -18.78
C LEU A 83 5.64 -16.24 -19.63
N LEU A 84 4.36 -15.93 -19.78
CA LEU A 84 3.45 -16.71 -20.60
C LEU A 84 3.77 -16.61 -22.10
N LYS A 85 4.19 -15.45 -22.59
CA LYS A 85 4.66 -15.25 -23.98
C LYS A 85 5.91 -16.08 -24.31
N ALA A 86 6.73 -16.41 -23.33
CA ALA A 86 7.99 -17.13 -23.53
C ALA A 86 7.86 -18.61 -23.93
N GLY A 87 6.64 -19.13 -24.15
CA GLY A 87 6.46 -20.49 -24.63
C GLY A 87 5.11 -21.13 -24.37
N TYR A 88 4.19 -20.40 -23.76
CA TYR A 88 2.87 -20.95 -23.39
C TYR A 88 1.73 -20.33 -24.21
N LEU A 89 1.65 -19.01 -24.31
CA LEU A 89 0.56 -18.30 -24.99
C LEU A 89 1.10 -17.27 -25.99
N LYS A 90 0.41 -17.09 -27.12
CA LYS A 90 0.83 -16.14 -28.16
C LYS A 90 0.54 -14.68 -27.76
N ASN A 91 -0.57 -14.43 -27.12
CA ASN A 91 -1.02 -13.10 -26.75
C ASN A 91 -1.79 -13.12 -25.42
N PRO A 92 -1.11 -13.44 -24.30
CA PRO A 92 -1.76 -13.46 -22.99
C PRO A 92 -2.21 -12.05 -22.59
N GLN A 93 -3.36 -11.97 -21.95
CA GLN A 93 -3.85 -10.78 -21.26
C GLN A 93 -4.08 -11.17 -19.80
N VAL A 94 -3.41 -10.49 -18.89
CA VAL A 94 -3.44 -10.79 -17.46
C VAL A 94 -3.99 -9.60 -16.70
N SER A 95 -4.87 -9.86 -15.74
CA SER A 95 -5.30 -8.87 -14.77
C SER A 95 -4.98 -9.36 -13.36
N VAL A 96 -4.37 -8.50 -12.58
CA VAL A 96 -4.01 -8.76 -11.18
C VAL A 96 -4.71 -7.74 -10.29
N SER A 97 -5.31 -8.21 -9.21
CA SER A 97 -5.87 -7.35 -8.17
C SER A 97 -5.52 -7.87 -6.78
N ILE A 98 -5.51 -6.98 -5.81
CA ILE A 98 -5.32 -7.37 -4.41
C ILE A 98 -6.69 -7.82 -3.89
N GLU A 99 -6.76 -9.04 -3.38
CA GLU A 99 -7.94 -9.60 -2.70
C GLU A 99 -7.93 -9.21 -1.23
N GLU A 100 -6.82 -9.47 -0.56
CA GLU A 100 -6.63 -9.11 0.85
C GLU A 100 -5.23 -8.53 1.05
N TYR A 101 -5.16 -7.44 1.78
CA TYR A 101 -3.89 -6.89 2.25
C TYR A 101 -3.42 -7.65 3.49
N ARG A 102 -2.13 -7.69 3.74
CA ARG A 102 -1.58 -8.20 4.99
C ARG A 102 -2.13 -7.44 6.19
N SER A 103 -2.26 -8.15 7.31
CA SER A 103 -2.88 -7.61 8.52
C SER A 103 -2.04 -6.51 9.15
N ILE A 104 -2.71 -5.60 9.86
CA ILE A 104 -2.09 -4.73 10.86
C ILE A 104 -2.11 -5.41 12.23
N TYR A 105 -1.25 -4.95 13.12
CA TYR A 105 -1.15 -5.47 14.48
C TYR A 105 -1.44 -4.36 15.49
N ILE A 106 -2.32 -4.63 16.46
CA ILE A 106 -2.74 -3.67 17.48
C ILE A 106 -2.41 -4.24 18.86
N TYR A 107 -1.65 -3.46 19.63
CA TYR A 107 -1.16 -3.84 20.96
C TYR A 107 -1.43 -2.74 22.00
N GLY A 108 -1.09 -3.04 23.26
CA GLY A 108 -1.19 -2.11 24.39
C GLY A 108 -2.61 -1.99 24.92
N GLU A 109 -3.00 -0.77 25.28
CA GLU A 109 -4.24 -0.50 26.04
C GLU A 109 -5.49 -0.47 25.14
N VAL A 110 -5.73 -1.58 24.44
CA VAL A 110 -6.98 -1.89 23.73
C VAL A 110 -7.63 -3.14 24.33
N ARG A 111 -8.93 -3.29 24.15
CA ARG A 111 -9.66 -4.41 24.75
C ARG A 111 -9.31 -5.76 24.16
N ARG A 112 -8.97 -5.82 22.89
CA ARG A 112 -8.63 -7.05 22.17
C ARG A 112 -7.39 -6.80 21.30
N PRO A 113 -6.18 -6.90 21.89
CA PRO A 113 -4.96 -6.83 21.09
C PRO A 113 -4.86 -8.04 20.15
N GLY A 114 -4.26 -7.84 18.96
CA GLY A 114 -4.12 -8.89 17.96
C GLY A 114 -3.89 -8.37 16.54
N ALA A 115 -3.96 -9.29 15.57
CA ALA A 115 -3.90 -8.98 14.16
C ALA A 115 -5.30 -8.69 13.60
N TYR A 116 -5.39 -7.67 12.75
CA TYR A 116 -6.64 -7.22 12.15
C TYR A 116 -6.49 -7.01 10.65
N PRO A 117 -7.50 -7.32 9.84
CA PRO A 117 -7.44 -7.11 8.41
C PRO A 117 -7.30 -5.63 8.10
N TYR A 118 -6.39 -5.30 7.19
CA TYR A 118 -6.25 -3.93 6.70
C TYR A 118 -7.33 -3.65 5.64
N GLN A 119 -7.83 -2.42 5.66
CA GLN A 119 -8.71 -1.87 4.62
C GLN A 119 -8.20 -0.49 4.21
N LYS A 120 -8.26 -0.18 2.91
CA LYS A 120 -7.83 1.14 2.41
C LYS A 120 -8.53 2.28 3.17
N GLY A 121 -7.75 3.23 3.67
CA GLY A 121 -8.25 4.33 4.49
C GLY A 121 -8.47 3.98 5.96
N LEU A 122 -7.87 2.88 6.45
CA LEU A 122 -7.82 2.56 7.86
C LEU A 122 -6.98 3.60 8.62
N THR A 123 -7.49 4.06 9.75
CA THR A 123 -6.81 5.01 10.64
C THR A 123 -6.63 4.39 12.02
N ILE A 124 -5.82 5.02 12.88
CA ILE A 124 -5.60 4.60 14.27
C ILE A 124 -6.93 4.44 15.01
N ASP A 125 -7.82 5.45 14.91
CA ASP A 125 -9.11 5.41 15.62
C ASP A 125 -9.98 4.25 15.14
N LYS A 126 -10.04 3.99 13.83
CA LYS A 126 -10.75 2.85 13.27
C LYS A 126 -10.15 1.52 13.72
N ALA A 127 -8.83 1.42 13.76
CA ALA A 127 -8.12 0.24 14.23
C ALA A 127 -8.42 -0.04 15.72
N VAL A 128 -8.42 1.00 16.55
CA VAL A 128 -8.83 0.89 17.96
C VAL A 128 -10.27 0.40 18.08
N VAL A 129 -11.20 0.88 17.24
CA VAL A 129 -12.59 0.38 17.24
C VAL A 129 -12.64 -1.11 16.87
N LEU A 130 -11.88 -1.56 15.86
CA LEU A 130 -11.77 -2.98 15.51
C LEU A 130 -11.27 -3.82 16.71
N ALA A 131 -10.31 -3.27 17.48
CA ALA A 131 -9.79 -3.88 18.69
C ALA A 131 -10.75 -3.76 19.91
N GLY A 132 -12.00 -3.32 19.70
CA GLY A 132 -13.02 -3.24 20.73
C GLY A 132 -12.97 -1.98 21.60
N GLY A 133 -12.19 -0.99 21.21
CA GLY A 133 -12.00 0.29 21.91
C GLY A 133 -10.85 0.26 22.92
N LEU A 134 -10.60 1.42 23.51
CA LEU A 134 -9.56 1.60 24.53
C LEU A 134 -9.95 0.96 25.86
N THR A 135 -8.94 0.61 26.66
CA THR A 135 -9.13 0.26 28.07
C THR A 135 -9.23 1.52 28.94
N ALA A 136 -9.63 1.36 30.22
CA ALA A 136 -9.67 2.47 31.17
C ALA A 136 -8.27 3.04 31.52
N ARG A 137 -7.20 2.31 31.17
CA ARG A 137 -5.80 2.71 31.43
C ARG A 137 -5.13 3.36 30.22
N ALA A 138 -5.79 3.39 29.09
CA ALA A 138 -5.22 3.99 27.86
C ALA A 138 -4.91 5.47 28.08
N ALA A 139 -3.73 5.88 27.62
CA ALA A 139 -3.41 7.29 27.51
C ALA A 139 -4.26 7.94 26.41
N ASP A 140 -4.76 9.15 26.67
CA ASP A 140 -5.60 9.88 25.70
C ASP A 140 -4.85 10.03 24.38
N ARG A 141 -5.29 9.29 23.35
CA ARG A 141 -4.80 9.31 21.97
C ARG A 141 -3.29 9.19 21.79
N LYS A 142 -2.58 8.52 22.70
CA LYS A 142 -1.15 8.26 22.51
C LYS A 142 -0.94 6.90 21.85
N ALA A 143 -0.48 6.94 20.62
CA ALA A 143 -0.12 5.74 19.85
C ALA A 143 1.35 5.78 19.40
N LEU A 144 1.97 4.63 19.38
CA LEU A 144 3.23 4.37 18.72
C LEU A 144 2.94 3.57 17.46
N ILE A 145 3.43 4.02 16.32
CA ILE A 145 3.31 3.30 15.05
C ILE A 145 4.72 2.89 14.62
N VAL A 146 4.84 1.65 14.20
CA VAL A 146 6.01 1.12 13.53
C VAL A 146 5.55 0.61 12.17
N HIS A 147 6.06 1.22 11.10
CA HIS A 147 5.82 0.73 9.74
C HIS A 147 6.68 -0.50 9.46
N GLU A 148 6.13 -1.50 8.79
CA GLU A 148 6.87 -2.72 8.46
C GLU A 148 8.11 -2.43 7.61
N GLU A 149 8.03 -1.42 6.73
CA GLU A 149 9.14 -1.00 5.86
C GLU A 149 10.26 -0.24 6.60
N GLU A 150 9.96 0.34 7.79
CA GLU A 150 10.90 1.10 8.62
C GLU A 150 10.85 0.61 10.09
N PRO A 151 11.24 -0.65 10.38
CA PRO A 151 11.03 -1.26 11.70
C PRO A 151 11.79 -0.57 12.84
N ASP A 152 12.86 0.13 12.52
CA ASP A 152 13.66 0.88 13.50
C ASP A 152 13.09 2.27 13.81
N LYS A 153 12.08 2.73 13.06
CA LYS A 153 11.48 4.04 13.20
C LYS A 153 10.14 3.98 13.92
N VAL A 154 10.12 4.47 15.15
CA VAL A 154 8.89 4.58 15.95
C VAL A 154 8.30 5.97 15.80
N ILE A 155 7.08 6.06 15.29
CA ILE A 155 6.31 7.30 15.21
C ILE A 155 5.41 7.41 16.43
N LYS A 156 5.70 8.38 17.29
CA LYS A 156 4.84 8.69 18.43
C LYS A 156 3.88 9.80 18.05
N THR A 157 2.59 9.54 18.17
CA THR A 157 1.55 10.49 17.74
C THR A 157 0.37 10.55 18.71
N LYS A 158 -0.35 11.67 18.63
CA LYS A 158 -1.70 11.84 19.17
C LYS A 158 -2.73 12.09 18.08
N GLU A 159 -2.26 12.18 16.84
CA GLU A 159 -3.11 12.43 15.68
C GLU A 159 -3.66 11.11 15.13
N ASN A 160 -4.82 11.19 14.50
CA ASN A 160 -5.47 10.05 13.87
C ASN A 160 -4.87 9.81 12.46
N LEU A 161 -3.66 9.24 12.41
CA LEU A 161 -2.96 8.98 11.16
C LEU A 161 -3.57 7.79 10.40
N PHE A 162 -3.37 7.80 9.08
CA PHE A 162 -3.64 6.62 8.25
C PHE A 162 -2.59 5.56 8.53
N LEU A 163 -3.04 4.31 8.50
CA LEU A 163 -2.20 3.13 8.64
C LEU A 163 -1.94 2.51 7.26
N SER A 164 -0.84 1.80 7.16
CA SER A 164 -0.45 0.97 6.02
C SER A 164 -0.60 -0.52 6.35
N PRO A 165 -0.74 -1.40 5.34
CA PRO A 165 -0.68 -2.84 5.57
C PRO A 165 0.63 -3.24 6.26
N GLY A 166 0.55 -4.12 7.26
CA GLY A 166 1.71 -4.57 8.04
C GLY A 166 2.07 -3.69 9.24
N ASP A 167 1.45 -2.52 9.40
CA ASP A 167 1.75 -1.62 10.51
C ASP A 167 1.50 -2.26 11.87
N MET A 168 2.36 -1.93 12.82
CA MET A 168 2.19 -2.22 14.23
C MET A 168 1.81 -0.95 14.97
N VAL A 169 0.66 -0.97 15.65
CA VAL A 169 0.12 0.14 16.44
C VAL A 169 0.09 -0.27 17.91
N THR A 170 0.76 0.50 18.77
CA THR A 170 0.75 0.28 20.21
C THR A 170 0.09 1.47 20.89
N ILE A 171 -1.00 1.23 21.62
CA ILE A 171 -1.66 2.25 22.45
C ILE A 171 -0.98 2.30 23.82
N GLU A 172 -0.45 3.47 24.17
CA GLU A 172 0.28 3.66 25.42
C GLU A 172 -0.65 3.65 26.65
N GLU A 173 -0.12 3.23 27.78
CA GLU A 173 -0.76 3.37 29.09
C GLU A 173 -0.64 4.81 29.60
N SER A 174 -1.65 5.28 30.31
CA SER A 174 -1.62 6.58 31.02
C SER A 174 -0.83 6.45 32.31
N PHE A 175 0.24 7.18 32.44
CA PHE A 175 0.99 7.27 33.69
C PHE A 175 0.46 8.48 34.49
N PHE A 176 -0.05 8.23 35.67
CA PHE A 176 -0.40 9.24 36.70
C PHE A 176 0.50 9.05 37.89
#